data_d066ce5040713996e6b2100069a19ff7
#
_entry.id   d066ce5040713996e6b2100069a19ff7
#
_cell.length_a   1.000
_cell.length_b   1.000
_cell.length_c   1.000
_cell.angle_alpha   90.00
_cell.angle_beta   90.00
_cell.angle_gamma   90.00
#
_symmetry.space_group_name_H-M   'P 1'
#
loop_
_entity.id
_entity.type
_entity.pdbx_description
1 polymer ?
#
loop_
_entity_poly.entity_id
_entity_poly.type
_entity_poly.pdbx_seq_one_letter_code
_entity_poly.pdbx_strand_id
1 'polypeptide(L)'
;MDSPNPYVALGFALLLGLRHAADPDHLVAVSTLVASGEGKPSRAAARLGGLWGLGHALALIIIGLPVVLAHAVLPVLAQRVAETAIGAIIALLAVRLLLRWRRGGYHAHEHEHDGSGHTHFHAHAAVHAHDHGHVRPRTPLQAFLIGVTHGVGGSAAVTLLLLASIRSQIWATAALAIFAGGTALSMSFLSGAWGWLLGTRPVRARMRIAAMPLALFALVFGILYASAAWVPGIPIV
;
A
#
# COMPACT_ATOMS: atom_id res chain seq x y z
N MET A 1 -6.57 -7.44 -39.28
CA MET A 1 -6.09 -6.69 -38.12
C MET A 1 -5.06 -7.56 -37.44
N ASP A 2 -3.80 -7.22 -37.60
CA ASP A 2 -2.69 -7.98 -37.05
C ASP A 2 -2.80 -8.01 -35.55
N SER A 3 -2.65 -9.19 -34.93
CA SER A 3 -2.62 -9.34 -33.49
C SER A 3 -1.43 -8.51 -32.93
N PRO A 4 -1.62 -7.70 -31.89
CA PRO A 4 -0.52 -6.91 -31.35
C PRO A 4 0.63 -7.83 -30.95
N ASN A 5 1.86 -7.39 -31.23
CA ASN A 5 3.07 -8.15 -30.93
C ASN A 5 3.05 -8.53 -29.44
N PRO A 6 3.11 -9.82 -29.09
CA PRO A 6 2.98 -10.27 -27.70
C PRO A 6 4.04 -9.67 -26.76
N TYR A 7 5.24 -9.39 -27.25
CA TYR A 7 6.30 -8.74 -26.45
C TYR A 7 5.95 -7.30 -26.07
N VAL A 8 5.21 -6.58 -26.94
CA VAL A 8 4.70 -5.25 -26.63
C VAL A 8 3.66 -5.33 -25.51
N ALA A 9 2.77 -6.33 -25.56
CA ALA A 9 1.78 -6.56 -24.50
C ALA A 9 2.44 -6.88 -23.14
N LEU A 10 3.51 -7.69 -23.13
CA LEU A 10 4.26 -7.99 -21.90
C LEU A 10 4.99 -6.75 -21.37
N GLY A 11 5.61 -5.94 -22.23
CA GLY A 11 6.23 -4.67 -21.83
C GLY A 11 5.21 -3.70 -21.21
N PHE A 12 4.02 -3.62 -21.82
CA PHE A 12 2.93 -2.81 -21.30
C PHE A 12 2.42 -3.31 -19.95
N ALA A 13 2.27 -4.63 -19.78
CA ALA A 13 1.88 -5.24 -18.52
C ALA A 13 2.88 -4.93 -17.40
N LEU A 14 4.19 -4.97 -17.69
CA LEU A 14 5.23 -4.58 -16.74
C LEU A 14 5.11 -3.11 -16.35
N LEU A 15 4.99 -2.21 -17.33
CA LEU A 15 4.85 -0.77 -17.08
C LEU A 15 3.60 -0.45 -16.25
N LEU A 16 2.48 -1.09 -16.56
CA LEU A 16 1.24 -0.95 -15.79
C LEU A 16 1.41 -1.48 -14.36
N GLY A 17 2.10 -2.61 -14.16
CA GLY A 17 2.38 -3.14 -12.84
C GLY A 17 3.28 -2.21 -12.01
N LEU A 18 4.33 -1.66 -12.62
CA LEU A 18 5.20 -0.68 -11.96
C LEU A 18 4.44 0.60 -11.60
N ARG A 19 3.58 1.08 -12.50
CA ARG A 19 2.76 2.27 -12.26
C ARG A 19 1.69 2.03 -11.20
N HIS A 20 1.06 0.85 -11.19
CA HIS A 20 -0.04 0.51 -10.30
C HIS A 20 0.29 0.72 -8.80
N ALA A 21 1.52 0.40 -8.40
CA ALA A 21 1.96 0.68 -7.03
C ALA A 21 2.05 2.19 -6.69
N ALA A 22 2.02 3.07 -7.69
CA ALA A 22 1.98 4.52 -7.52
C ALA A 22 0.57 5.10 -7.57
N ASP A 23 -0.47 4.27 -7.65
CA ASP A 23 -1.85 4.73 -7.60
C ASP A 23 -2.15 5.40 -6.24
N PRO A 24 -3.06 6.38 -6.18
CA PRO A 24 -3.28 7.22 -4.99
C PRO A 24 -3.60 6.43 -3.72
N ASP A 25 -4.41 5.38 -3.82
CA ASP A 25 -4.77 4.49 -2.72
C ASP A 25 -3.56 3.78 -2.12
N HIS A 26 -2.64 3.29 -2.97
CA HIS A 26 -1.37 2.69 -2.56
C HIS A 26 -0.43 3.71 -1.91
N LEU A 27 -0.28 4.90 -2.53
CA LEU A 27 0.59 5.95 -2.00
C LEU A 27 0.11 6.44 -0.62
N VAL A 28 -1.19 6.63 -0.45
CA VAL A 28 -1.78 7.02 0.85
C VAL A 28 -1.60 5.91 1.88
N ALA A 29 -1.85 4.65 1.50
CA ALA A 29 -1.65 3.51 2.39
C ALA A 29 -0.18 3.35 2.81
N VAL A 30 0.79 3.43 1.87
CA VAL A 30 2.23 3.37 2.17
C VAL A 30 2.64 4.53 3.06
N SER A 31 2.23 5.76 2.73
CA SER A 31 2.60 6.97 3.48
C SER A 31 2.15 6.88 4.94
N THR A 32 0.90 6.47 5.17
CA THR A 32 0.36 6.30 6.52
C THR A 32 0.96 5.10 7.23
N LEU A 33 1.25 4.01 6.49
CA LEU A 33 1.88 2.81 7.02
C LEU A 33 3.29 3.10 7.55
N VAL A 34 4.10 3.78 6.75
CA VAL A 34 5.49 4.10 7.08
C VAL A 34 5.55 5.21 8.13
N ALA A 35 4.71 6.25 8.01
CA ALA A 35 4.61 7.33 9.00
C ALA A 35 4.13 6.83 10.38
N SER A 36 3.30 5.79 10.41
CA SER A 36 2.84 5.16 11.66
C SER A 36 3.85 4.15 12.23
N GLY A 37 4.94 3.84 11.54
CA GLY A 37 6.02 2.98 12.02
C GLY A 37 7.04 3.75 12.88
N GLU A 38 7.74 3.05 13.77
CA GLU A 38 8.99 3.53 14.33
C GLU A 38 10.00 3.58 13.18
N GLY A 39 10.77 4.67 13.01
CA GLY A 39 11.65 4.95 11.88
C GLY A 39 12.52 3.77 11.44
N LYS A 40 11.89 2.82 10.79
CA LYS A 40 12.53 1.58 10.36
C LYS A 40 13.53 1.88 9.26
N PRO A 41 14.70 1.21 9.26
CA PRO A 41 15.64 1.29 8.15
C PRO A 41 14.91 1.02 6.83
N SER A 42 15.31 1.69 5.75
CA SER A 42 14.71 1.53 4.41
C SER A 42 14.54 0.06 3.99
N ARG A 43 15.48 -0.82 4.40
CA ARG A 43 15.40 -2.27 4.16
C ARG A 43 14.21 -2.94 4.84
N ALA A 44 13.89 -2.56 6.09
CA ALA A 44 12.74 -3.11 6.80
C ALA A 44 11.42 -2.61 6.18
N ALA A 45 11.36 -1.35 5.76
CA ALA A 45 10.23 -0.79 5.03
C ALA A 45 10.04 -1.47 3.68
N ALA A 46 11.12 -1.68 2.91
CA ALA A 46 11.10 -2.41 1.65
C ALA A 46 10.61 -3.86 1.82
N ARG A 47 11.07 -4.56 2.86
CA ARG A 47 10.63 -5.93 3.17
C ARG A 47 9.13 -6.00 3.49
N LEU A 48 8.61 -5.07 4.29
CA LEU A 48 7.18 -5.00 4.58
C LEU A 48 6.37 -4.65 3.34
N GLY A 49 6.83 -3.70 2.53
CA GLY A 49 6.23 -3.37 1.24
C GLY A 49 6.27 -4.52 0.25
N GLY A 50 7.34 -5.30 0.22
CA GLY A 50 7.45 -6.52 -0.58
C GLY A 50 6.45 -7.60 -0.16
N LEU A 51 6.28 -7.82 1.15
CA LEU A 51 5.28 -8.76 1.67
C LEU A 51 3.85 -8.30 1.38
N TRP A 52 3.59 -7.02 1.52
CA TRP A 52 2.32 -6.41 1.10
C TRP A 52 2.12 -6.59 -0.41
N GLY A 53 3.13 -6.30 -1.23
CA GLY A 53 3.11 -6.50 -2.68
C GLY A 53 2.89 -7.95 -3.09
N LEU A 54 3.47 -8.92 -2.37
CA LEU A 54 3.24 -10.35 -2.61
C LEU A 54 1.79 -10.76 -2.31
N GLY A 55 1.21 -10.27 -1.20
CA GLY A 55 -0.20 -10.50 -0.90
C GLY A 55 -1.12 -9.90 -1.97
N HIS A 56 -0.80 -8.69 -2.42
CA HIS A 56 -1.51 -8.01 -3.49
C HIS A 56 -1.40 -8.76 -4.83
N ALA A 57 -0.20 -9.17 -5.21
CA ALA A 57 0.04 -9.96 -6.43
C ALA A 57 -0.70 -11.31 -6.40
N LEU A 58 -0.74 -11.98 -5.24
CA LEU A 58 -1.51 -13.21 -5.07
C LEU A 58 -3.00 -12.98 -5.32
N ALA A 59 -3.58 -11.93 -4.75
CA ALA A 59 -4.99 -11.57 -4.97
C ALA A 59 -5.25 -11.24 -6.45
N LEU A 60 -4.35 -10.48 -7.10
CA LEU A 60 -4.45 -10.16 -8.53
C LEU A 60 -4.42 -11.43 -9.39
N ILE A 61 -3.59 -12.41 -9.06
CA ILE A 61 -3.54 -13.69 -9.80
C ILE A 61 -4.82 -14.50 -9.57
N ILE A 62 -5.26 -14.63 -8.31
CA ILE A 62 -6.46 -15.41 -7.96
C ILE A 62 -7.71 -14.83 -8.65
N ILE A 63 -7.85 -13.51 -8.69
CA ILE A 63 -8.99 -12.83 -9.30
C ILE A 63 -8.79 -12.68 -10.81
N GLY A 64 -7.60 -12.31 -11.23
CA GLY A 64 -7.29 -12.03 -12.63
C GLY A 64 -7.27 -13.27 -13.51
N LEU A 65 -6.90 -14.44 -12.96
CA LEU A 65 -6.84 -15.67 -13.75
C LEU A 65 -8.21 -16.09 -14.29
N PRO A 66 -9.29 -16.14 -13.50
CA PRO A 66 -10.65 -16.36 -14.03
C PRO A 66 -11.10 -15.30 -15.03
N VAL A 67 -10.75 -14.04 -14.80
CA VAL A 67 -11.09 -12.95 -15.74
C VAL A 67 -10.40 -13.16 -17.08
N VAL A 68 -9.11 -13.51 -17.06
CA VAL A 68 -8.31 -13.71 -18.26
C VAL A 68 -8.68 -15.00 -19.01
N LEU A 69 -8.88 -16.11 -18.28
CA LEU A 69 -9.11 -17.43 -18.92
C LEU A 69 -10.56 -17.68 -19.31
N ALA A 70 -11.52 -17.21 -18.50
CA ALA A 70 -12.94 -17.48 -18.69
C ALA A 70 -13.73 -16.24 -19.13
N HIS A 71 -13.05 -15.11 -19.39
CA HIS A 71 -13.70 -13.81 -19.63
C HIS A 71 -14.75 -13.48 -18.54
N ALA A 72 -14.48 -13.94 -17.32
CA ALA A 72 -15.34 -13.70 -16.17
C ALA A 72 -15.34 -12.22 -15.81
N VAL A 73 -16.50 -11.71 -15.41
CA VAL A 73 -16.64 -10.34 -14.91
C VAL A 73 -16.70 -10.40 -13.39
N LEU A 74 -15.94 -9.55 -12.74
CA LEU A 74 -16.03 -9.44 -11.28
C LEU A 74 -17.44 -8.95 -10.90
N PRO A 75 -18.13 -9.65 -9.99
CA PRO A 75 -19.44 -9.17 -9.53
C PRO A 75 -19.29 -7.76 -8.92
N VAL A 76 -20.16 -6.84 -9.36
CA VAL A 76 -20.13 -5.43 -8.89
C VAL A 76 -20.16 -5.33 -7.37
N LEU A 77 -20.91 -6.20 -6.70
CA LEU A 77 -20.94 -6.24 -5.24
C LEU A 77 -19.59 -6.60 -4.63
N ALA A 78 -18.88 -7.58 -5.19
CA ALA A 78 -17.54 -7.98 -4.70
C ALA A 78 -16.55 -6.82 -4.84
N GLN A 79 -16.59 -6.10 -5.97
CA GLN A 79 -15.77 -4.93 -6.19
C GLN A 79 -16.08 -3.83 -5.17
N ARG A 80 -17.36 -3.46 -4.98
CA ARG A 80 -17.79 -2.45 -4.00
C ARG A 80 -17.37 -2.78 -2.58
N VAL A 81 -17.52 -4.04 -2.17
CA VAL A 81 -17.09 -4.50 -0.83
C VAL A 81 -15.58 -4.37 -0.67
N ALA A 82 -14.80 -4.76 -1.67
CA ALA A 82 -13.35 -4.65 -1.63
C ALA A 82 -12.88 -3.18 -1.54
N GLU A 83 -13.44 -2.30 -2.35
CA GLU A 83 -13.14 -0.86 -2.33
C GLU A 83 -13.52 -0.22 -1.00
N THR A 84 -14.67 -0.60 -0.45
CA THR A 84 -15.07 -0.15 0.90
C THR A 84 -14.08 -0.63 1.96
N ALA A 85 -13.60 -1.88 1.88
CA ALA A 85 -12.61 -2.42 2.80
C ALA A 85 -11.27 -1.68 2.70
N ILE A 86 -10.82 -1.34 1.48
CA ILE A 86 -9.61 -0.54 1.24
C ILE A 86 -9.75 0.84 1.88
N GLY A 87 -10.83 1.56 1.58
CA GLY A 87 -11.09 2.87 2.16
C GLY A 87 -11.16 2.83 3.69
N ALA A 88 -11.78 1.80 4.28
CA ALA A 88 -11.83 1.58 5.72
C ALA A 88 -10.44 1.32 6.32
N ILE A 89 -9.59 0.54 5.65
CA ILE A 89 -8.19 0.30 6.08
C ILE A 89 -7.41 1.61 6.06
N ILE A 90 -7.51 2.40 5.00
CA ILE A 90 -6.83 3.70 4.89
C ILE A 90 -7.32 4.64 6.00
N ALA A 91 -8.62 4.74 6.23
CA ALA A 91 -9.19 5.56 7.29
C ALA A 91 -8.73 5.11 8.69
N LEU A 92 -8.71 3.81 8.96
CA LEU A 92 -8.20 3.26 10.22
C LEU A 92 -6.71 3.59 10.44
N LEU A 93 -5.89 3.52 9.39
CA LEU A 93 -4.48 3.90 9.45
C LEU A 93 -4.32 5.39 9.74
N ALA A 94 -5.12 6.21 9.10
CA ALA A 94 -5.15 7.65 9.30
C ALA A 94 -5.55 8.02 10.73
N VAL A 95 -6.60 7.39 11.27
CA VAL A 95 -7.01 7.57 12.67
C VAL A 95 -5.89 7.17 13.64
N ARG A 96 -5.22 6.04 13.40
CA ARG A 96 -4.06 5.63 14.21
C ARG A 96 -2.94 6.65 14.17
N LEU A 97 -2.64 7.19 12.99
CA LEU A 97 -1.63 8.24 12.83
C LEU A 97 -2.02 9.51 13.60
N LEU A 98 -3.29 9.93 13.51
CA LEU A 98 -3.84 11.09 14.22
C LEU A 98 -3.80 10.92 15.73
N LEU A 99 -4.19 9.75 16.25
CA LEU A 99 -4.13 9.44 17.67
C LEU A 99 -2.70 9.47 18.20
N ARG A 100 -1.72 8.96 17.44
CA ARG A 100 -0.30 9.05 17.80
C ARG A 100 0.18 10.49 17.82
N TRP A 101 -0.22 11.29 16.83
CA TRP A 101 0.12 12.71 16.79
C TRP A 101 -0.44 13.45 18.02
N ARG A 102 -1.72 13.25 18.37
CA ARG A 102 -2.36 13.87 19.53
C ARG A 102 -1.71 13.47 20.85
N ARG A 103 -1.23 12.24 20.98
CA ARG A 103 -0.53 11.74 22.18
C ARG A 103 0.92 12.24 22.30
N GLY A 104 1.34 13.18 21.47
CA GLY A 104 2.71 13.72 21.51
C GLY A 104 3.80 12.74 21.07
N GLY A 105 3.41 11.67 20.37
CA GLY A 105 4.29 10.57 19.98
C GLY A 105 5.37 10.89 18.95
N TYR A 106 5.51 12.16 18.54
CA TYR A 106 6.53 12.61 17.59
C TYR A 106 7.51 13.57 18.27
N HIS A 107 8.37 13.05 19.13
CA HIS A 107 9.53 13.78 19.63
C HIS A 107 10.79 12.92 19.43
N ALA A 108 11.88 13.59 19.07
CA ALA A 108 13.19 12.98 18.97
C ALA A 108 13.99 13.37 20.22
N HIS A 109 14.55 12.41 20.90
CA HIS A 109 15.57 12.67 21.88
C HIS A 109 16.77 11.72 21.65
N GLU A 110 17.93 12.19 22.00
CA GLU A 110 19.15 11.41 21.95
C GLU A 110 19.26 10.58 23.22
N HIS A 111 19.50 9.30 23.04
CA HIS A 111 19.90 8.41 24.14
C HIS A 111 21.29 7.88 23.88
N GLU A 112 22.10 7.87 24.91
CA GLU A 112 23.37 7.14 24.93
C GLU A 112 23.14 5.80 25.61
N HIS A 113 23.35 4.71 24.88
CA HIS A 113 23.49 3.39 25.43
C HIS A 113 24.81 2.81 24.97
N ASP A 114 25.63 2.34 25.90
CA ASP A 114 26.92 1.66 25.64
C ASP A 114 27.91 2.45 24.77
N GLY A 115 28.03 3.78 24.98
CA GLY A 115 29.03 4.61 24.33
C GLY A 115 28.75 4.95 22.87
N SER A 116 27.60 4.62 22.34
CA SER A 116 27.12 5.05 21.01
C SER A 116 25.86 5.88 21.11
N GLY A 117 25.96 7.18 20.90
CA GLY A 117 24.83 8.09 20.79
C GLY A 117 24.10 7.85 19.48
N HIS A 118 22.83 7.45 19.52
CA HIS A 118 21.98 7.37 18.35
C HIS A 118 20.62 8.00 18.63
N THR A 119 20.12 8.72 17.62
CA THR A 119 18.80 9.35 17.68
C THR A 119 17.79 8.43 17.01
N HIS A 120 16.81 7.95 17.75
CA HIS A 120 15.68 7.24 17.14
C HIS A 120 14.33 7.86 17.51
N PHE A 121 13.38 7.69 16.64
CA PHE A 121 12.01 8.14 16.81
C PHE A 121 11.22 7.03 17.49
N HIS A 122 10.66 7.30 18.66
CA HIS A 122 9.69 6.40 19.28
C HIS A 122 8.51 7.17 19.85
N ALA A 123 7.39 6.48 19.94
CA ALA A 123 6.18 7.00 20.56
C ALA A 123 6.14 6.53 22.01
N HIS A 124 6.13 7.48 22.95
CA HIS A 124 5.78 7.16 24.33
C HIS A 124 4.26 7.15 24.49
N ALA A 125 3.72 6.05 24.99
CA ALA A 125 2.40 6.09 25.59
C ALA A 125 2.54 6.83 26.93
N ALA A 126 1.88 7.99 27.04
CA ALA A 126 1.86 8.74 28.26
C ALA A 126 1.09 7.94 29.32
N VAL A 127 1.78 7.23 30.18
CA VAL A 127 1.38 6.94 31.57
C VAL A 127 2.64 6.46 32.31
N HIS A 128 2.84 6.97 33.54
CA HIS A 128 3.84 6.58 34.50
C HIS A 128 3.69 5.11 34.93
N ALA A 129 4.17 4.21 34.11
CA ALA A 129 4.46 2.84 34.50
C ALA A 129 5.67 2.41 33.68
N HIS A 130 6.67 1.85 34.33
CA HIS A 130 7.88 1.28 33.73
C HIS A 130 7.56 -0.01 32.94
N ASP A 131 6.47 0.01 32.18
CA ASP A 131 6.15 -1.03 31.23
C ASP A 131 6.60 -0.53 29.84
N HIS A 132 7.66 -1.11 29.32
CA HIS A 132 8.12 -0.93 27.96
C HIS A 132 7.09 -1.56 27.00
N GLY A 133 5.91 -0.95 26.93
CA GLY A 133 4.86 -1.27 25.98
C GLY A 133 5.35 -0.96 24.57
N HIS A 134 6.22 -1.80 24.05
CA HIS A 134 6.63 -1.78 22.66
C HIS A 134 5.36 -1.84 21.82
N VAL A 135 5.06 -0.75 21.13
CA VAL A 135 4.06 -0.79 20.03
C VAL A 135 4.52 -1.90 19.12
N ARG A 136 3.80 -3.02 19.14
CA ARG A 136 4.18 -4.21 18.38
C ARG A 136 4.38 -3.81 16.93
N PRO A 137 5.60 -3.99 16.37
CA PRO A 137 5.85 -3.72 14.97
C PRO A 137 4.90 -4.59 14.14
N ARG A 138 4.41 -4.08 13.02
CA ARG A 138 3.55 -4.89 12.14
C ARG A 138 4.26 -6.18 11.79
N THR A 139 3.54 -7.26 11.97
CA THR A 139 4.08 -8.57 11.61
C THR A 139 4.11 -8.72 10.08
N PRO A 140 5.05 -9.50 9.55
CA PRO A 140 5.08 -9.87 8.14
C PRO A 140 3.72 -10.35 7.62
N LEU A 141 3.01 -11.14 8.41
CA LEU A 141 1.68 -11.65 8.08
C LEU A 141 0.63 -10.53 7.95
N GLN A 142 0.65 -9.53 8.83
CA GLN A 142 -0.27 -8.39 8.72
C GLN A 142 -0.04 -7.61 7.43
N ALA A 143 1.22 -7.37 7.04
CA ALA A 143 1.53 -6.70 5.77
C ALA A 143 1.01 -7.51 4.58
N PHE A 144 1.23 -8.82 4.57
CA PHE A 144 0.75 -9.73 3.53
C PHE A 144 -0.80 -9.73 3.44
N LEU A 145 -1.51 -9.86 4.57
CA LEU A 145 -2.98 -9.87 4.59
C LEU A 145 -3.59 -8.54 4.14
N ILE A 146 -2.97 -7.41 4.50
CA ILE A 146 -3.36 -6.09 3.98
C ILE A 146 -3.18 -6.07 2.46
N GLY A 147 -2.10 -6.67 1.94
CA GLY A 147 -1.87 -6.81 0.51
C GLY A 147 -2.95 -7.62 -0.18
N VAL A 148 -3.30 -8.78 0.36
CA VAL A 148 -4.39 -9.62 -0.18
C VAL A 148 -5.69 -8.82 -0.24
N THR A 149 -6.07 -8.16 0.86
CA THR A 149 -7.32 -7.37 0.91
C THR A 149 -7.29 -6.22 -0.11
N HIS A 150 -6.14 -5.56 -0.27
CA HIS A 150 -5.96 -4.44 -1.19
C HIS A 150 -5.99 -4.88 -2.65
N GLY A 151 -5.50 -6.08 -2.96
CA GLY A 151 -5.49 -6.62 -4.32
C GLY A 151 -6.84 -7.14 -4.83
N VAL A 152 -7.85 -7.25 -3.95
CA VAL A 152 -9.21 -7.65 -4.35
C VAL A 152 -9.99 -6.50 -4.99
N GLY A 153 -9.66 -5.25 -4.67
CA GLY A 153 -10.33 -4.05 -5.17
C GLY A 153 -9.35 -3.04 -5.76
N GLY A 154 -9.87 -1.90 -6.13
CA GLY A 154 -9.06 -0.79 -6.62
C GLY A 154 -8.90 -0.74 -8.14
N SER A 155 -7.93 0.08 -8.58
CA SER A 155 -7.66 0.39 -9.98
C SER A 155 -7.20 -0.81 -10.84
N ALA A 156 -6.95 -1.97 -10.24
CA ALA A 156 -6.55 -3.18 -10.96
C ALA A 156 -7.63 -3.70 -11.93
N ALA A 157 -8.91 -3.42 -11.69
CA ALA A 157 -10.02 -3.93 -12.53
C ALA A 157 -9.88 -3.53 -13.99
N VAL A 158 -9.53 -2.26 -14.27
CA VAL A 158 -9.32 -1.77 -15.65
C VAL A 158 -8.15 -2.49 -16.31
N THR A 159 -7.05 -2.68 -15.56
CA THR A 159 -5.88 -3.40 -16.07
C THR A 159 -6.21 -4.86 -16.37
N LEU A 160 -6.95 -5.54 -15.49
CA LEU A 160 -7.38 -6.91 -15.70
C LEU A 160 -8.26 -7.06 -16.96
N LEU A 161 -9.16 -6.10 -17.22
CA LEU A 161 -9.96 -6.08 -18.44
C LEU A 161 -9.10 -5.88 -19.69
N LEU A 162 -8.09 -5.01 -19.62
CA LEU A 162 -7.11 -4.83 -20.71
C LEU A 162 -6.33 -6.12 -20.97
N LEU A 163 -5.87 -6.82 -19.93
CA LEU A 163 -5.17 -8.09 -20.07
C LEU A 163 -6.09 -9.19 -20.62
N ALA A 164 -7.36 -9.20 -20.22
CA ALA A 164 -8.37 -10.13 -20.75
C ALA A 164 -8.70 -9.89 -22.23
N SER A 165 -8.38 -8.73 -22.80
CA SER A 165 -8.54 -8.44 -24.24
C SER A 165 -7.48 -9.11 -25.12
N ILE A 166 -6.41 -9.66 -24.53
CA ILE A 166 -5.37 -10.40 -25.24
C ILE A 166 -5.96 -11.74 -25.69
N ARG A 167 -6.03 -11.98 -27.00
CA ARG A 167 -6.67 -13.17 -27.58
C ARG A 167 -6.05 -14.50 -27.15
N SER A 168 -4.74 -14.54 -26.99
CA SER A 168 -4.02 -15.74 -26.58
C SER A 168 -4.00 -15.87 -25.06
N GLN A 169 -4.61 -16.91 -24.52
CA GLN A 169 -4.64 -17.20 -23.07
C GLN A 169 -3.25 -17.32 -22.46
N ILE A 170 -2.28 -17.90 -23.20
CA ILE A 170 -0.90 -18.03 -22.75
C ILE A 170 -0.27 -16.66 -22.55
N TRP A 171 -0.39 -15.77 -23.54
CA TRP A 171 0.16 -14.42 -23.45
C TRP A 171 -0.59 -13.54 -22.44
N ALA A 172 -1.90 -13.70 -22.31
CA ALA A 172 -2.70 -13.01 -21.32
C ALA A 172 -2.32 -13.42 -19.88
N THR A 173 -2.12 -14.73 -19.66
CA THR A 173 -1.65 -15.26 -18.36
C THR A 173 -0.23 -14.78 -18.04
N ALA A 174 0.68 -14.81 -19.03
CA ALA A 174 2.03 -14.28 -18.87
C ALA A 174 2.01 -12.78 -18.55
N ALA A 175 1.18 -11.99 -19.23
CA ALA A 175 1.01 -10.56 -18.97
C ALA A 175 0.45 -10.31 -17.55
N LEU A 176 -0.52 -11.11 -17.09
CA LEU A 176 -1.04 -11.03 -15.72
C LEU A 176 0.07 -11.31 -14.68
N ALA A 177 0.88 -12.35 -14.89
CA ALA A 177 1.98 -12.68 -13.99
C ALA A 177 3.04 -11.56 -13.94
N ILE A 178 3.38 -10.98 -15.10
CA ILE A 178 4.31 -9.85 -15.20
C ILE A 178 3.74 -8.59 -14.54
N PHE A 179 2.45 -8.30 -14.74
CA PHE A 179 1.76 -7.19 -14.09
C PHE A 179 1.80 -7.34 -12.56
N ALA A 180 1.39 -8.50 -12.04
CA ALA A 180 1.38 -8.79 -10.60
C ALA A 180 2.80 -8.74 -10.00
N GLY A 181 3.80 -9.30 -10.67
CA GLY A 181 5.20 -9.26 -10.26
C GLY A 181 5.76 -7.84 -10.27
N GLY A 182 5.48 -7.06 -11.32
CA GLY A 182 5.86 -5.66 -11.44
C GLY A 182 5.26 -4.81 -10.32
N THR A 183 4.00 -5.04 -9.97
CA THR A 183 3.32 -4.37 -8.85
C THR A 183 4.01 -4.70 -7.52
N ALA A 184 4.28 -5.98 -7.23
CA ALA A 184 4.94 -6.39 -5.99
C ALA A 184 6.34 -5.78 -5.86
N LEU A 185 7.11 -5.75 -6.95
CA LEU A 185 8.44 -5.16 -7.00
C LEU A 185 8.38 -3.65 -6.75
N SER A 186 7.48 -2.95 -7.42
CA SER A 186 7.30 -1.51 -7.27
C SER A 186 6.83 -1.14 -5.85
N MET A 187 5.93 -1.92 -5.25
CA MET A 187 5.50 -1.71 -3.85
C MET A 187 6.66 -1.86 -2.87
N SER A 188 7.54 -2.84 -3.08
CA SER A 188 8.75 -3.02 -2.27
C SER A 188 9.67 -1.81 -2.40
N PHE A 189 9.93 -1.37 -3.63
CA PHE A 189 10.78 -0.22 -3.91
C PHE A 189 10.23 1.08 -3.32
N LEU A 190 8.97 1.39 -3.58
CA LEU A 190 8.31 2.60 -3.06
C LEU A 190 8.29 2.63 -1.52
N SER A 191 7.98 1.49 -0.88
CA SER A 191 8.03 1.42 0.59
C SER A 191 9.43 1.64 1.13
N GLY A 192 10.46 1.10 0.47
CA GLY A 192 11.86 1.34 0.81
C GLY A 192 12.27 2.80 0.63
N ALA A 193 11.88 3.41 -0.49
CA ALA A 193 12.14 4.83 -0.78
C ALA A 193 11.47 5.75 0.25
N TRP A 194 10.20 5.49 0.60
CA TRP A 194 9.51 6.19 1.68
C TRP A 194 10.20 6.00 3.04
N GLY A 195 10.60 4.77 3.38
CA GLY A 195 11.35 4.49 4.61
C GLY A 195 12.67 5.24 4.68
N TRP A 196 13.38 5.33 3.55
CA TRP A 196 14.61 6.14 3.43
C TRP A 196 14.31 7.63 3.58
N LEU A 197 13.33 8.16 2.84
CA LEU A 197 12.95 9.58 2.88
C LEU A 197 12.57 10.01 4.30
N LEU A 198 11.70 9.26 4.95
CA LEU A 198 11.28 9.51 6.34
C LEU A 198 12.40 9.30 7.36
N GLY A 199 13.45 8.57 6.98
CA GLY A 199 14.69 8.40 7.76
C GLY A 199 15.62 9.61 7.74
N THR A 200 15.47 10.54 6.76
CA THR A 200 16.36 11.70 6.63
C THR A 200 16.10 12.74 7.74
N ARG A 201 17.18 13.38 8.21
CA ARG A 201 17.10 14.41 9.28
C ARG A 201 16.08 15.53 8.99
N PRO A 202 16.07 16.17 7.80
CA PRO A 202 15.17 17.28 7.53
C PRO A 202 13.70 16.87 7.51
N VAL A 203 13.39 15.65 7.04
CA VAL A 203 12.01 15.15 7.02
C VAL A 203 11.57 14.75 8.42
N ARG A 204 12.43 14.09 9.20
CA ARG A 204 12.14 13.77 10.60
C ARG A 204 11.80 15.01 11.43
N ALA A 205 12.59 16.07 11.31
CA ALA A 205 12.34 17.32 12.04
C ALA A 205 10.97 17.93 11.75
N ARG A 206 10.47 17.73 10.53
CA ARG A 206 9.17 18.25 10.07
C ARG A 206 8.00 17.28 10.21
N MET A 207 8.26 16.02 10.56
CA MET A 207 7.21 15.00 10.66
C MET A 207 6.11 15.35 11.66
N ARG A 208 6.44 16.05 12.76
CA ARG A 208 5.43 16.52 13.71
C ARG A 208 4.41 17.46 13.06
N ILE A 209 4.88 18.31 12.14
CA ILE A 209 4.03 19.26 11.41
C ILE A 209 3.31 18.53 10.26
N ALA A 210 3.99 17.64 9.56
CA ALA A 210 3.46 16.96 8.39
C ALA A 210 2.49 15.79 8.73
N ALA A 211 2.62 15.17 9.90
CA ALA A 211 1.82 14.01 10.27
C ALA A 211 0.32 14.32 10.39
N MET A 212 -0.04 15.48 10.92
CA MET A 212 -1.44 15.89 11.06
C MET A 212 -2.13 16.11 9.69
N PRO A 213 -1.61 16.96 8.79
CA PRO A 213 -2.24 17.14 7.48
C PRO A 213 -2.24 15.83 6.65
N LEU A 214 -1.18 15.02 6.73
CA LEU A 214 -1.15 13.71 6.08
C LEU A 214 -2.27 12.79 6.63
N ALA A 215 -2.45 12.74 7.95
CA ALA A 215 -3.49 11.92 8.56
C ALA A 215 -4.90 12.40 8.20
N LEU A 216 -5.14 13.71 8.19
CA LEU A 216 -6.42 14.28 7.78
C LEU A 216 -6.71 14.02 6.31
N PHE A 217 -5.72 14.21 5.44
CA PHE A 217 -5.84 13.90 4.01
C PHE A 217 -6.17 12.42 3.80
N ALA A 218 -5.41 11.52 4.44
CA ALA A 218 -5.64 10.09 4.33
C ALA A 218 -7.02 9.66 4.88
N LEU A 219 -7.49 10.29 5.96
CA LEU A 219 -8.81 10.03 6.53
C LEU A 219 -9.93 10.43 5.55
N VAL A 220 -9.86 11.66 5.02
CA VAL A 220 -10.82 12.15 4.04
C VAL A 220 -10.79 11.29 2.78
N PHE A 221 -9.59 10.99 2.27
CA PHE A 221 -9.42 10.15 1.10
C PHE A 221 -10.03 8.75 1.33
N GLY A 222 -9.75 8.09 2.45
CA GLY A 222 -10.28 6.76 2.76
C GLY A 222 -11.82 6.74 2.87
N ILE A 223 -12.42 7.77 3.47
CA ILE A 223 -13.88 7.91 3.56
C ILE A 223 -14.48 8.13 2.17
N LEU A 224 -13.92 9.06 1.38
CA LEU A 224 -14.39 9.35 0.03
C LEU A 224 -14.24 8.11 -0.88
N TYR A 225 -13.11 7.41 -0.78
CA TYR A 225 -12.87 6.18 -1.54
C TYR A 225 -13.90 5.09 -1.21
N ALA A 226 -14.16 4.86 0.08
CA ALA A 226 -15.18 3.90 0.50
C ALA A 226 -16.59 4.28 0.07
N SER A 227 -16.94 5.58 0.12
CA SER A 227 -18.27 6.07 -0.26
C SER A 227 -18.46 6.09 -1.77
N ALA A 228 -17.44 6.39 -2.55
CA ALA A 228 -17.47 6.41 -4.01
C ALA A 228 -17.84 5.05 -4.60
N ALA A 229 -17.48 3.95 -3.92
CA ALA A 229 -17.87 2.59 -4.30
C ALA A 229 -19.39 2.39 -4.44
N TRP A 230 -20.19 3.22 -3.79
CA TRP A 230 -21.66 3.10 -3.75
C TRP A 230 -22.39 4.17 -4.54
N VAL A 231 -21.69 5.12 -5.13
CA VAL A 231 -22.28 6.19 -5.94
C VAL A 231 -22.32 5.75 -7.41
N PRO A 232 -23.51 5.66 -8.03
CA PRO A 232 -23.61 5.31 -9.45
C PRO A 232 -22.94 6.37 -10.33
N GLY A 233 -22.12 5.92 -11.29
CA GLY A 233 -21.53 6.80 -12.31
C GLY A 233 -20.24 7.52 -11.92
N ILE A 234 -19.72 7.34 -10.71
CA ILE A 234 -18.36 7.74 -10.38
C ILE A 234 -17.43 6.59 -10.75
N PRO A 235 -16.55 6.75 -11.77
CA PRO A 235 -15.51 5.77 -12.01
C PRO A 235 -14.57 5.79 -10.80
N ILE A 236 -14.52 4.69 -10.09
CA ILE A 236 -13.54 4.50 -9.03
C ILE A 236 -12.24 4.16 -9.74
N VAL A 237 -11.26 5.01 -9.57
CA VAL A 237 -9.97 5.08 -10.28
C VAL A 237 -9.27 3.73 -10.36
#